data_a81571047f7366403fdb5761af5b0f38
#
_entry.id   a81571047f7366403fdb5761af5b0f38
#
_cell.length_a   1.000
_cell.length_b   1.000
_cell.length_c   1.000
_cell.angle_alpha   90.00
_cell.angle_beta   90.00
_cell.angle_gamma   90.00
#
_symmetry.space_group_name_H-M   'P 1'
#
loop_
_entity.id
_entity.type
_entity.pdbx_description
1 polymer ?
#
loop_
_entity_poly.entity_id
_entity_poly.type
_entity_poly.pdbx_seq_one_letter_code
_entity_poly.pdbx_strand_id
1 'polypeptide(L)'
;MGWLSSACVTFLLGGGSLLAAGAEDRKDPVAPQPRVNIEPRAPKPAPGAEAERRPANIRVETQLVQINVTVTTPLSQVVTGMEKEHFRIFEDKTEQRIVSFSSEEAPLSVGLVFDVSGSMGSKLNKARLAAAQFFRTANPQDEFFLVQFNERPELVIEWTTNTEEIQNRLTFTQAKGRTALLDGLYLAMSQMKKARNPRKAILVLSDGGDNSSRYTETEIKNLVREADVQVYAMGIFEAIGGRGRTAEEMSGPGLLTELSEQTGGRHIAIDNVNELPDVAAKIGVELRSQYILGYSPTNPQKDGKYRKVEVKLVQPKGMPPLRAYYRTGYYAPTQ
;
A
#
# COMPACT_ATOMS: atom_id res chain seq x y z
N MET A 1 -20.54 31.84 52.16
CA MET A 1 -21.93 31.36 52.03
C MET A 1 -21.83 30.24 51.01
N GLY A 2 -21.65 29.00 51.33
CA GLY A 2 -22.37 28.06 52.19
C GLY A 2 -23.14 27.17 51.24
N TRP A 3 -23.04 25.92 51.20
CA TRP A 3 -23.05 24.69 51.97
C TRP A 3 -22.94 23.53 50.95
N LEU A 4 -22.07 22.49 51.02
CA LEU A 4 -22.10 21.23 51.79
C LEU A 4 -23.35 20.32 51.61
N SER A 5 -23.12 19.07 51.07
CA SER A 5 -23.49 17.79 51.66
C SER A 5 -23.24 16.66 50.65
N SER A 6 -22.38 15.80 50.72
CA SER A 6 -22.04 14.59 51.51
C SER A 6 -23.26 13.71 51.88
N ALA A 7 -23.27 12.49 51.31
CA ALA A 7 -23.93 11.33 51.87
C ALA A 7 -23.25 10.02 51.43
N CYS A 8 -22.58 9.47 52.37
CA CYS A 8 -22.06 8.11 52.52
C CYS A 8 -23.21 7.24 53.03
N VAL A 9 -23.41 6.03 52.54
CA VAL A 9 -24.16 4.98 53.26
C VAL A 9 -23.44 3.66 53.09
N THR A 10 -23.24 3.10 54.21
CA THR A 10 -22.46 1.98 54.72
C THR A 10 -23.30 0.69 54.77
N PHE A 11 -22.60 -0.47 54.59
CA PHE A 11 -22.73 -1.77 55.25
C PHE A 11 -24.11 -2.44 55.37
N LEU A 12 -24.12 -3.77 55.09
CA LEU A 12 -24.51 -4.76 56.12
C LEU A 12 -24.08 -6.17 55.71
N LEU A 13 -23.35 -6.76 56.65
CA LEU A 13 -22.96 -8.16 56.82
C LEU A 13 -24.14 -8.98 57.39
N GLY A 14 -24.17 -10.27 57.08
CA GLY A 14 -24.91 -11.28 57.83
C GLY A 14 -24.73 -12.61 57.11
N GLY A 15 -24.10 -13.58 57.60
CA GLY A 15 -24.11 -14.17 58.91
C GLY A 15 -24.78 -15.52 58.86
N GLY A 16 -24.00 -16.58 58.77
CA GLY A 16 -23.92 -17.85 59.44
C GLY A 16 -25.16 -18.77 59.52
N SER A 17 -24.93 -20.04 59.27
CA SER A 17 -25.14 -21.07 60.28
C SER A 17 -24.84 -22.48 59.75
N LEU A 18 -24.12 -23.19 60.60
CA LEU A 18 -23.85 -24.61 60.64
C LEU A 18 -25.11 -25.47 60.88
N LEU A 19 -24.93 -26.76 60.60
CA LEU A 19 -25.43 -28.02 61.17
C LEU A 19 -26.12 -28.88 60.10
N ALA A 20 -25.98 -30.21 60.00
CA ALA A 20 -25.38 -31.24 60.83
C ALA A 20 -25.27 -32.52 59.98
N ALA A 21 -24.41 -33.37 60.42
CA ALA A 21 -24.11 -34.74 60.08
C ALA A 21 -25.28 -35.65 59.67
N GLY A 22 -24.99 -36.48 58.66
CA GLY A 22 -25.72 -37.75 58.36
C GLY A 22 -24.68 -38.68 57.69
N ALA A 23 -24.20 -39.63 58.48
CA ALA A 23 -23.38 -40.72 57.97
C ALA A 23 -24.24 -41.78 57.32
N GLU A 24 -23.97 -42.14 56.04
CA GLU A 24 -24.40 -43.41 55.51
C GLU A 24 -23.46 -43.92 54.42
N ASP A 25 -22.91 -45.02 54.73
CA ASP A 25 -22.55 -46.22 53.93
C ASP A 25 -21.66 -46.02 52.72
N ARG A 26 -20.36 -46.25 52.92
CA ARG A 26 -19.37 -46.48 51.91
C ARG A 26 -19.59 -47.86 51.27
N LYS A 27 -20.09 -47.87 50.03
CA LYS A 27 -19.88 -49.00 49.13
C LYS A 27 -18.78 -48.57 48.18
N ASP A 28 -17.66 -49.25 48.24
CA ASP A 28 -16.50 -49.10 47.34
C ASP A 28 -16.96 -49.33 45.87
N PRO A 29 -16.61 -48.48 44.94
CA PRO A 29 -16.86 -48.76 43.51
C PRO A 29 -15.88 -49.82 43.03
N VAL A 30 -16.39 -50.92 42.57
CA VAL A 30 -15.72 -52.01 41.82
C VAL A 30 -15.07 -51.37 40.61
N ALA A 31 -13.77 -51.52 40.47
CA ALA A 31 -13.00 -51.07 39.30
C ALA A 31 -13.50 -51.75 38.03
N PRO A 32 -13.76 -50.99 36.94
CA PRO A 32 -14.14 -51.58 35.69
C PRO A 32 -13.02 -52.42 35.08
N GLN A 33 -13.31 -53.68 34.77
CA GLN A 33 -12.39 -54.57 34.04
C GLN A 33 -12.16 -53.99 32.61
N PRO A 34 -10.93 -54.11 32.07
CA PRO A 34 -10.65 -53.64 30.73
C PRO A 34 -11.40 -54.55 29.71
N ARG A 35 -12.31 -53.92 28.98
CA ARG A 35 -12.94 -54.59 27.82
C ARG A 35 -11.94 -54.59 26.69
N VAL A 36 -11.42 -55.78 26.36
CA VAL A 36 -10.63 -56.01 25.16
C VAL A 36 -11.55 -55.89 23.95
N ASN A 37 -11.45 -54.78 23.23
CA ASN A 37 -12.14 -54.59 21.98
C ASN A 37 -11.35 -55.28 20.87
N ILE A 38 -11.81 -56.50 20.45
CA ILE A 38 -11.21 -57.20 19.34
C ILE A 38 -11.84 -56.62 18.07
N GLU A 39 -11.17 -55.65 17.45
CA GLU A 39 -11.55 -55.23 16.11
C GLU A 39 -11.29 -56.37 15.11
N PRO A 40 -12.25 -56.69 14.23
CA PRO A 40 -12.05 -57.68 13.18
C PRO A 40 -10.93 -57.23 12.24
N ARG A 41 -9.87 -58.03 12.14
CA ARG A 41 -8.77 -57.78 11.20
C ARG A 41 -9.35 -57.78 9.77
N ALA A 42 -9.26 -56.64 9.09
CA ALA A 42 -9.66 -56.52 7.69
C ALA A 42 -8.93 -57.59 6.85
N PRO A 43 -9.64 -58.26 5.92
CA PRO A 43 -9.03 -59.29 5.06
C PRO A 43 -7.89 -58.67 4.24
N LYS A 44 -6.77 -59.40 4.18
CA LYS A 44 -5.60 -59.05 3.37
C LYS A 44 -6.04 -59.01 1.89
N PRO A 45 -5.80 -57.97 1.13
CA PRO A 45 -6.20 -57.91 -0.28
C PRO A 45 -5.46 -59.00 -1.06
N ALA A 46 -6.18 -59.69 -1.94
CA ALA A 46 -5.66 -60.69 -2.84
C ALA A 46 -4.64 -60.06 -3.81
N PRO A 47 -3.56 -60.77 -4.19
CA PRO A 47 -2.61 -60.29 -5.19
C PRO A 47 -3.30 -60.30 -6.55
N GLY A 48 -3.63 -59.08 -7.09
CA GLY A 48 -4.27 -58.95 -8.41
C GLY A 48 -5.26 -57.79 -8.55
N ALA A 49 -5.57 -57.06 -7.46
CA ALA A 49 -6.36 -55.84 -7.61
C ALA A 49 -5.47 -54.72 -8.21
N GLU A 50 -5.73 -54.37 -9.46
CA GLU A 50 -5.18 -53.16 -10.08
C GLU A 50 -5.43 -51.99 -9.14
N ALA A 51 -4.33 -51.40 -8.65
CA ALA A 51 -4.39 -50.18 -7.86
C ALA A 51 -5.03 -49.12 -8.76
N GLU A 52 -6.30 -48.78 -8.51
CA GLU A 52 -6.90 -47.58 -9.06
C GLU A 52 -5.95 -46.42 -8.77
N ARG A 53 -5.29 -45.94 -9.81
CA ARG A 53 -4.44 -44.77 -9.76
C ARG A 53 -5.35 -43.62 -9.36
N ARG A 54 -5.36 -43.27 -8.08
CA ARG A 54 -5.94 -41.99 -7.63
C ARG A 54 -5.32 -40.91 -8.49
N PRO A 55 -6.13 -40.07 -9.16
CA PRO A 55 -5.57 -39.01 -9.95
C PRO A 55 -4.70 -38.18 -9.02
N ALA A 56 -3.42 -38.06 -9.36
CA ALA A 56 -2.52 -37.17 -8.65
C ALA A 56 -3.10 -35.77 -8.79
N ASN A 57 -3.59 -35.19 -7.70
CA ASN A 57 -3.96 -33.77 -7.66
C ASN A 57 -2.65 -32.99 -7.84
N ILE A 58 -2.29 -32.71 -9.08
CA ILE A 58 -1.21 -31.80 -9.41
C ILE A 58 -1.73 -30.42 -9.02
N ARG A 59 -1.38 -29.93 -7.83
CA ARG A 59 -1.51 -28.53 -7.48
C ARG A 59 -0.49 -27.78 -8.31
N VAL A 60 -0.91 -27.23 -9.42
CA VAL A 60 -0.13 -26.23 -10.15
C VAL A 60 -0.30 -24.92 -9.38
N GLU A 61 0.66 -24.56 -8.55
CA GLU A 61 0.75 -23.19 -8.00
C GLU A 61 1.10 -22.26 -9.16
N THR A 62 0.10 -21.70 -9.77
CA THR A 62 0.28 -20.71 -10.82
C THR A 62 0.54 -19.36 -10.14
N GLN A 63 1.76 -18.87 -10.22
CA GLN A 63 2.09 -17.52 -9.76
C GLN A 63 1.38 -16.53 -10.68
N LEU A 64 0.50 -15.72 -10.11
CA LEU A 64 -0.17 -14.62 -10.81
C LEU A 64 0.61 -13.32 -10.55
N VAL A 65 1.12 -12.70 -11.61
CA VAL A 65 1.71 -11.36 -11.55
C VAL A 65 0.64 -10.36 -11.94
N GLN A 66 0.41 -9.36 -11.09
CA GLN A 66 -0.54 -8.28 -11.35
C GLN A 66 0.22 -6.99 -11.69
N ILE A 67 -0.23 -6.31 -12.72
CA ILE A 67 0.30 -5.02 -13.17
C ILE A 67 -0.82 -4.01 -13.17
N ASN A 68 -0.68 -2.99 -12.34
CA ASN A 68 -1.58 -1.82 -12.35
C ASN A 68 -1.15 -0.90 -13.48
N VAL A 69 -2.10 -0.50 -14.32
CA VAL A 69 -1.85 0.33 -15.50
C VAL A 69 -2.76 1.55 -15.47
N THR A 70 -2.18 2.73 -15.44
CA THR A 70 -2.88 4.00 -15.69
C THR A 70 -2.73 4.35 -17.16
N VAL A 71 -3.82 4.66 -17.83
CA VAL A 71 -3.81 5.11 -19.24
C VAL A 71 -4.26 6.56 -19.31
N THR A 72 -3.48 7.39 -20.02
CA THR A 72 -3.81 8.80 -20.20
C THR A 72 -3.68 9.24 -21.65
N THR A 73 -4.39 10.33 -21.99
CA THR A 73 -4.13 11.12 -23.20
C THR A 73 -2.84 11.93 -23.04
N PRO A 74 -2.30 12.54 -24.13
CA PRO A 74 -1.16 13.47 -24.05
C PRO A 74 -1.43 14.68 -23.14
N LEU A 75 -2.70 15.05 -22.95
CA LEU A 75 -3.12 16.13 -22.04
C LEU A 75 -3.31 15.66 -20.61
N SER A 76 -2.77 14.49 -20.25
CA SER A 76 -2.89 13.89 -18.91
C SER A 76 -4.32 13.67 -18.43
N GLN A 77 -5.26 13.45 -19.35
CA GLN A 77 -6.62 13.02 -19.02
C GLN A 77 -6.65 11.50 -18.89
N VAL A 78 -7.23 11.00 -17.82
CA VAL A 78 -7.37 9.56 -17.58
C VAL A 78 -8.34 8.96 -18.61
N VAL A 79 -7.96 7.82 -19.18
CA VAL A 79 -8.77 7.06 -20.13
C VAL A 79 -9.31 5.82 -19.45
N THR A 80 -10.63 5.73 -19.35
CA THR A 80 -11.37 4.59 -18.80
C THR A 80 -12.16 3.88 -19.89
N GLY A 81 -12.70 2.70 -19.59
CA GLY A 81 -13.56 1.94 -20.53
C GLY A 81 -12.78 1.19 -21.61
N MET A 82 -11.46 1.05 -21.50
CA MET A 82 -10.71 0.15 -22.39
C MET A 82 -10.93 -1.31 -21.98
N GLU A 83 -10.96 -2.18 -22.96
CA GLU A 83 -11.12 -3.61 -22.79
C GLU A 83 -9.75 -4.33 -22.80
N LYS A 84 -9.71 -5.58 -22.36
CA LYS A 84 -8.51 -6.41 -22.30
C LYS A 84 -7.75 -6.48 -23.63
N GLU A 85 -8.45 -6.47 -24.75
CA GLU A 85 -7.93 -6.57 -26.11
C GLU A 85 -7.05 -5.38 -26.50
N HIS A 86 -7.19 -4.26 -25.78
CA HIS A 86 -6.37 -3.07 -25.97
C HIS A 86 -5.01 -3.13 -25.27
N PHE A 87 -4.71 -4.23 -24.56
CA PHE A 87 -3.47 -4.38 -23.80
C PHE A 87 -2.69 -5.60 -24.26
N ARG A 88 -1.36 -5.45 -24.37
CA ARG A 88 -0.41 -6.55 -24.54
C ARG A 88 0.68 -6.42 -23.49
N ILE A 89 1.01 -7.51 -22.82
CA ILE A 89 2.06 -7.55 -21.80
C ILE A 89 3.23 -8.36 -22.33
N PHE A 90 4.43 -7.88 -22.09
CA PHE A 90 5.68 -8.58 -22.39
C PHE A 90 6.50 -8.69 -21.11
N GLU A 91 7.05 -9.87 -20.85
CA GLU A 91 8.05 -10.10 -19.82
C GLU A 91 9.35 -10.52 -20.48
N ASP A 92 10.44 -9.81 -20.21
CA ASP A 92 11.75 -10.02 -20.84
C ASP A 92 11.64 -10.18 -22.38
N LYS A 93 10.81 -9.34 -23.02
CA LYS A 93 10.48 -9.32 -24.46
C LYS A 93 9.59 -10.49 -24.95
N THR A 94 9.19 -11.40 -24.08
CA THR A 94 8.27 -12.50 -24.42
C THR A 94 6.84 -12.08 -24.10
N GLU A 95 5.95 -12.15 -25.10
CA GLU A 95 4.53 -11.82 -24.91
C GLU A 95 3.87 -12.78 -23.91
N GLN A 96 3.10 -12.22 -22.98
CA GLN A 96 2.42 -12.94 -21.91
C GLN A 96 0.91 -12.89 -22.14
N ARG A 97 0.24 -14.02 -21.89
CA ARG A 97 -1.22 -14.07 -21.96
C ARG A 97 -1.84 -13.43 -20.73
N ILE A 98 -2.66 -12.40 -20.93
CA ILE A 98 -3.46 -11.80 -19.86
C ILE A 98 -4.55 -12.82 -19.46
N VAL A 99 -4.49 -13.33 -18.23
CA VAL A 99 -5.44 -14.31 -17.68
C VAL A 99 -6.48 -13.66 -16.77
N SER A 100 -6.19 -12.49 -16.24
CA SER A 100 -7.10 -11.69 -15.41
C SER A 100 -7.08 -10.24 -15.87
N PHE A 101 -8.24 -9.61 -15.92
CA PHE A 101 -8.41 -8.21 -16.26
C PHE A 101 -9.51 -7.61 -15.40
N SER A 102 -9.24 -6.47 -14.77
CA SER A 102 -10.22 -5.70 -14.03
C SER A 102 -9.98 -4.20 -14.23
N SER A 103 -11.04 -3.43 -14.29
CA SER A 103 -11.04 -1.97 -14.26
C SER A 103 -11.92 -1.44 -13.12
N GLU A 104 -12.31 -2.31 -12.21
CA GLU A 104 -13.14 -1.95 -11.06
C GLU A 104 -12.33 -1.17 -10.02
N GLU A 105 -13.00 -0.24 -9.37
CA GLU A 105 -12.43 0.46 -8.22
C GLU A 105 -12.19 -0.54 -7.07
N ALA A 106 -11.00 -0.45 -6.47
CA ALA A 106 -10.66 -1.19 -5.27
C ALA A 106 -10.13 -0.23 -4.20
N PRO A 107 -10.32 -0.54 -2.92
CA PRO A 107 -9.80 0.29 -1.84
C PRO A 107 -8.29 0.50 -1.93
N LEU A 108 -7.85 1.69 -1.54
CA LEU A 108 -6.46 2.13 -1.56
C LEU A 108 -5.87 2.21 -0.16
N SER A 109 -4.59 1.85 -0.04
CA SER A 109 -3.74 2.22 1.09
C SER A 109 -2.75 3.27 0.61
N VAL A 110 -2.82 4.49 1.14
CA VAL A 110 -2.01 5.61 0.68
C VAL A 110 -1.19 6.21 1.81
N GLY A 111 0.14 6.29 1.60
CA GLY A 111 1.03 7.05 2.45
C GLY A 111 1.23 8.47 1.91
N LEU A 112 0.89 9.48 2.69
CA LEU A 112 1.24 10.85 2.36
C LEU A 112 2.61 11.16 2.96
N VAL A 113 3.58 11.48 2.09
CA VAL A 113 4.95 11.90 2.45
C VAL A 113 5.06 13.39 2.17
N PHE A 114 5.04 14.17 3.23
CA PHE A 114 4.83 15.62 3.19
C PHE A 114 6.07 16.37 3.65
N ASP A 115 6.63 17.15 2.75
CA ASP A 115 7.80 17.99 3.00
C ASP A 115 7.44 19.20 3.86
N VAL A 116 8.13 19.34 4.99
CA VAL A 116 8.01 20.47 5.89
C VAL A 116 9.36 21.18 6.10
N SER A 117 10.28 21.02 5.15
CA SER A 117 11.57 21.72 5.15
C SER A 117 11.40 23.23 4.97
N GLY A 118 12.47 23.96 5.22
CA GLY A 118 12.46 25.43 5.16
C GLY A 118 12.13 25.99 3.77
N SER A 119 12.49 25.31 2.69
CA SER A 119 12.18 25.67 1.29
C SER A 119 10.69 25.62 0.97
N MET A 120 9.93 24.82 1.73
CA MET A 120 8.47 24.72 1.60
C MET A 120 7.69 25.88 2.21
N GLY A 121 8.31 26.82 2.93
CA GLY A 121 7.65 27.84 3.74
C GLY A 121 6.50 28.56 3.04
N SER A 122 6.76 29.17 1.89
CA SER A 122 5.76 29.90 1.09
C SER A 122 4.79 28.99 0.33
N LYS A 123 5.18 27.72 0.08
CA LYS A 123 4.43 26.70 -0.67
C LYS A 123 3.49 25.91 0.24
N LEU A 124 3.73 25.90 1.55
CA LEU A 124 3.11 25.01 2.53
C LEU A 124 1.57 25.09 2.54
N ASN A 125 1.02 26.31 2.46
CA ASN A 125 -0.44 26.49 2.43
C ASN A 125 -1.09 25.86 1.19
N LYS A 126 -0.44 25.95 0.03
CA LYS A 126 -0.94 25.32 -1.20
C LYS A 126 -0.77 23.81 -1.18
N ALA A 127 0.32 23.32 -0.59
CA ALA A 127 0.52 21.89 -0.38
C ALA A 127 -0.56 21.28 0.55
N ARG A 128 -0.98 22.00 1.59
CA ARG A 128 -2.12 21.61 2.45
C ARG A 128 -3.43 21.54 1.67
N LEU A 129 -3.71 22.56 0.84
CA LEU A 129 -4.90 22.56 -0.02
C LEU A 129 -4.86 21.39 -1.02
N ALA A 130 -3.68 21.07 -1.57
CA ALA A 130 -3.50 19.93 -2.44
C ALA A 130 -3.82 18.60 -1.73
N ALA A 131 -3.29 18.40 -0.52
CA ALA A 131 -3.63 17.23 0.29
C ALA A 131 -5.15 17.14 0.57
N ALA A 132 -5.79 18.26 0.92
CA ALA A 132 -7.25 18.31 1.11
C ALA A 132 -8.03 17.95 -0.16
N GLN A 133 -7.60 18.41 -1.33
CA GLN A 133 -8.24 18.06 -2.60
C GLN A 133 -8.03 16.58 -2.97
N PHE A 134 -6.86 16.04 -2.70
CA PHE A 134 -6.61 14.61 -2.85
C PHE A 134 -7.59 13.79 -1.99
N PHE A 135 -7.74 14.13 -0.71
CA PHE A 135 -8.65 13.43 0.20
C PHE A 135 -10.13 13.53 -0.18
N ARG A 136 -10.55 14.57 -0.93
CA ARG A 136 -11.92 14.65 -1.48
C ARG A 136 -12.24 13.55 -2.47
N THR A 137 -11.22 12.93 -3.06
CA THR A 137 -11.39 11.77 -3.95
C THR A 137 -11.39 10.44 -3.21
N ALA A 138 -11.20 10.45 -1.88
CA ALA A 138 -11.09 9.24 -1.08
C ALA A 138 -12.42 8.49 -0.95
N ASN A 139 -12.35 7.16 -0.98
CA ASN A 139 -13.47 6.29 -0.67
C ASN A 139 -13.47 5.96 0.84
N PRO A 140 -14.63 5.63 1.44
CA PRO A 140 -14.70 5.30 2.87
C PRO A 140 -13.86 4.09 3.29
N GLN A 141 -13.49 3.21 2.35
CA GLN A 141 -12.68 2.02 2.61
C GLN A 141 -11.18 2.26 2.45
N ASP A 142 -10.80 3.45 1.98
CA ASP A 142 -9.39 3.80 1.86
C ASP A 142 -8.77 4.04 3.23
N GLU A 143 -7.50 3.71 3.36
CA GLU A 143 -6.73 4.01 4.55
C GLU A 143 -5.49 4.84 4.20
N PHE A 144 -5.11 5.68 5.15
CA PHE A 144 -4.05 6.67 4.96
C PHE A 144 -3.12 6.69 6.15
N PHE A 145 -1.86 7.07 5.94
CA PHE A 145 -0.95 7.50 6.99
C PHE A 145 -0.22 8.77 6.56
N LEU A 146 0.35 9.49 7.53
CA LEU A 146 1.11 10.71 7.29
C LEU A 146 2.54 10.57 7.80
N VAL A 147 3.50 10.68 6.90
CA VAL A 147 4.90 10.95 7.21
C VAL A 147 5.20 12.40 6.87
N GLN A 148 5.69 13.15 7.84
CA GLN A 148 6.28 14.47 7.62
C GLN A 148 7.79 14.34 7.67
N PHE A 149 8.49 15.14 6.87
CA PHE A 149 9.95 15.15 6.92
C PHE A 149 10.52 16.57 6.74
N ASN A 150 11.57 16.81 7.45
CA ASN A 150 12.52 17.92 7.29
C ASN A 150 13.92 17.31 7.45
N GLU A 151 14.68 17.69 8.49
CA GLU A 151 15.98 17.07 8.82
C GLU A 151 15.85 15.59 9.22
N ARG A 152 14.66 15.17 9.64
CA ARG A 152 14.33 13.79 10.03
C ARG A 152 12.89 13.49 9.67
N PRO A 153 12.60 12.26 9.20
CA PRO A 153 11.22 11.86 8.97
C PRO A 153 10.54 11.47 10.30
N GLU A 154 9.25 11.74 10.37
CA GLU A 154 8.37 11.38 11.49
C GLU A 154 7.07 10.76 10.95
N LEU A 155 6.67 9.62 11.48
CA LEU A 155 5.32 9.08 11.29
C LEU A 155 4.38 9.85 12.22
N VAL A 156 3.69 10.83 11.68
CA VAL A 156 2.87 11.77 12.44
C VAL A 156 1.47 11.23 12.70
N ILE A 157 0.92 10.51 11.74
CA ILE A 157 -0.35 9.81 11.84
C ILE A 157 -0.16 8.40 11.32
N GLU A 158 -0.50 7.41 12.13
CA GLU A 158 -0.55 6.01 11.74
C GLU A 158 -1.75 5.76 10.80
N TRP A 159 -1.99 4.48 10.44
CA TRP A 159 -3.08 4.13 9.55
C TRP A 159 -4.44 4.58 10.09
N THR A 160 -5.13 5.40 9.31
CA THR A 160 -6.47 5.93 9.60
C THR A 160 -7.33 5.98 8.34
N THR A 161 -8.63 5.85 8.49
CA THR A 161 -9.63 6.16 7.44
C THR A 161 -10.17 7.59 7.57
N ASN A 162 -9.83 8.27 8.67
CA ASN A 162 -10.26 9.64 8.94
C ASN A 162 -9.31 10.66 8.31
N THR A 163 -9.65 11.13 7.12
CA THR A 163 -8.86 12.13 6.39
C THR A 163 -8.83 13.51 7.06
N GLU A 164 -9.84 13.83 7.89
CA GLU A 164 -9.88 15.10 8.64
C GLU A 164 -8.76 15.17 9.68
N GLU A 165 -8.43 14.03 10.30
CA GLU A 165 -7.32 13.94 11.27
C GLU A 165 -6.00 14.37 10.61
N ILE A 166 -5.74 13.87 9.40
CA ILE A 166 -4.54 14.26 8.63
C ILE A 166 -4.57 15.73 8.26
N GLN A 167 -5.71 16.23 7.77
CA GLN A 167 -5.85 17.65 7.38
C GLN A 167 -5.66 18.59 8.59
N ASN A 168 -6.22 18.24 9.74
CA ASN A 168 -6.06 18.99 10.98
C ASN A 168 -4.57 19.01 11.40
N ARG A 169 -3.90 17.87 11.32
CA ARG A 169 -2.47 17.80 11.66
C ARG A 169 -1.63 18.68 10.73
N LEU A 170 -1.89 18.64 9.43
CA LEU A 170 -1.20 19.48 8.45
C LEU A 170 -1.41 20.98 8.70
N THR A 171 -2.58 21.39 9.20
CA THR A 171 -2.91 22.79 9.47
C THR A 171 -1.94 23.45 10.47
N PHE A 172 -1.50 22.72 11.48
CA PHE A 172 -0.59 23.23 12.52
C PHE A 172 0.90 23.02 12.21
N THR A 173 1.21 22.40 11.08
CA THR A 173 2.60 22.14 10.67
C THR A 173 3.31 23.44 10.27
N GLN A 174 4.58 23.58 10.62
CA GLN A 174 5.43 24.70 10.23
C GLN A 174 6.62 24.23 9.42
N ALA A 175 6.96 24.98 8.38
CA ALA A 175 8.12 24.68 7.55
C ALA A 175 9.41 25.14 8.24
N LYS A 176 10.38 24.24 8.39
CA LYS A 176 11.68 24.53 8.99
C LYS A 176 12.70 23.45 8.70
N GLY A 177 13.99 23.79 8.80
CA GLY A 177 15.08 22.81 8.73
C GLY A 177 15.46 22.41 7.31
N ARG A 178 16.28 21.38 7.22
CA ARG A 178 16.81 20.78 5.99
C ARG A 178 15.83 19.77 5.43
N THR A 179 16.24 19.02 4.38
CA THR A 179 15.36 18.10 3.65
C THR A 179 15.94 16.69 3.64
N ALA A 180 15.29 15.72 4.31
CA ALA A 180 15.63 14.32 4.32
C ALA A 180 14.55 13.50 3.57
N LEU A 181 14.41 13.75 2.26
CA LEU A 181 13.39 13.11 1.40
C LEU A 181 13.57 11.59 1.33
N LEU A 182 14.80 11.10 1.13
CA LEU A 182 15.07 9.67 1.00
C LEU A 182 14.77 8.92 2.30
N ASP A 183 15.11 9.51 3.46
CA ASP A 183 14.74 8.95 4.77
C ASP A 183 13.20 8.92 4.95
N GLY A 184 12.50 9.96 4.49
CA GLY A 184 11.03 10.04 4.48
C GLY A 184 10.39 8.93 3.66
N LEU A 185 10.92 8.69 2.46
CA LEU A 185 10.49 7.60 1.58
C LEU A 185 10.77 6.23 2.22
N TYR A 186 11.95 6.04 2.82
CA TYR A 186 12.26 4.79 3.52
C TYR A 186 11.25 4.48 4.63
N LEU A 187 10.93 5.48 5.46
CA LEU A 187 9.96 5.34 6.53
C LEU A 187 8.57 5.01 5.97
N ALA A 188 8.13 5.71 4.91
CA ALA A 188 6.85 5.46 4.27
C ALA A 188 6.77 4.04 3.67
N MET A 189 7.80 3.58 2.98
CA MET A 189 7.87 2.21 2.45
C MET A 189 7.81 1.15 3.57
N SER A 190 8.44 1.42 4.72
CA SER A 190 8.34 0.54 5.89
C SER A 190 6.92 0.47 6.44
N GLN A 191 6.20 1.59 6.50
CA GLN A 191 4.79 1.61 6.92
C GLN A 191 3.89 0.91 5.91
N MET A 192 4.19 1.00 4.62
CA MET A 192 3.40 0.37 3.56
C MET A 192 3.35 -1.16 3.66
N LYS A 193 4.30 -1.79 4.35
CA LYS A 193 4.25 -3.24 4.66
C LYS A 193 3.06 -3.63 5.55
N LYS A 194 2.49 -2.68 6.30
CA LYS A 194 1.32 -2.87 7.18
C LYS A 194 0.00 -2.56 6.49
N ALA A 195 0.03 -2.14 5.22
CA ALA A 195 -1.15 -1.77 4.44
C ALA A 195 -2.09 -2.96 4.25
N ARG A 196 -3.39 -2.73 4.44
CA ARG A 196 -4.44 -3.76 4.37
C ARG A 196 -5.01 -3.92 2.97
N ASN A 197 -5.08 -2.84 2.21
CA ASN A 197 -5.67 -2.85 0.88
C ASN A 197 -4.67 -3.36 -0.17
N PRO A 198 -5.15 -4.03 -1.23
CA PRO A 198 -4.30 -4.59 -2.27
C PRO A 198 -3.62 -3.51 -3.13
N ARG A 199 -4.27 -2.36 -3.32
CA ARG A 199 -3.70 -1.23 -4.05
C ARG A 199 -2.95 -0.31 -3.09
N LYS A 200 -1.67 -0.09 -3.36
CA LYS A 200 -0.77 0.64 -2.47
C LYS A 200 -0.10 1.78 -3.22
N ALA A 201 -0.16 2.97 -2.65
CA ALA A 201 0.50 4.14 -3.22
C ALA A 201 1.15 5.02 -2.15
N ILE A 202 2.22 5.69 -2.53
CA ILE A 202 2.81 6.80 -1.78
C ILE A 202 2.63 8.05 -2.61
N LEU A 203 2.11 9.11 -1.98
CA LEU A 203 2.00 10.43 -2.55
C LEU A 203 3.01 11.36 -1.88
N VAL A 204 4.00 11.79 -2.63
CA VAL A 204 5.06 12.71 -2.19
C VAL A 204 4.69 14.13 -2.58
N LEU A 205 4.75 15.05 -1.61
CA LEU A 205 4.67 16.50 -1.84
C LEU A 205 5.98 17.12 -1.37
N SER A 206 6.84 17.54 -2.29
CA SER A 206 8.16 18.08 -1.98
C SER A 206 8.65 18.98 -3.12
N ASP A 207 9.61 19.84 -2.84
CA ASP A 207 10.38 20.53 -3.89
C ASP A 207 11.57 19.70 -4.41
N GLY A 208 11.68 18.44 -3.94
CA GLY A 208 12.57 17.41 -4.49
C GLY A 208 14.04 17.51 -4.06
N GLY A 209 14.43 18.53 -3.32
CA GLY A 209 15.78 18.61 -2.75
C GLY A 209 15.99 17.52 -1.69
N ASP A 210 17.20 16.93 -1.67
CA ASP A 210 17.66 16.10 -0.55
C ASP A 210 19.05 16.55 -0.13
N ASN A 211 19.21 16.90 1.12
CA ASN A 211 20.48 17.38 1.65
C ASN A 211 20.75 16.95 3.09
N SER A 212 19.93 16.03 3.61
CA SER A 212 20.04 15.61 5.01
C SER A 212 19.74 14.12 5.24
N SER A 213 19.40 13.34 4.20
CA SER A 213 19.13 11.93 4.34
C SER A 213 20.38 11.11 4.66
N ARG A 214 20.19 10.00 5.37
CA ARG A 214 21.20 8.98 5.65
C ARG A 214 21.21 7.90 4.59
N TYR A 215 20.05 7.61 3.99
CA TYR A 215 19.94 6.68 2.88
C TYR A 215 20.38 7.33 1.57
N THR A 216 20.99 6.52 0.73
CA THR A 216 21.42 6.93 -0.62
C THR A 216 20.29 6.75 -1.63
N GLU A 217 20.36 7.47 -2.76
CA GLU A 217 19.41 7.28 -3.86
C GLU A 217 19.37 5.84 -4.34
N THR A 218 20.52 5.17 -4.43
CA THR A 218 20.60 3.77 -4.89
C THR A 218 19.84 2.83 -3.97
N GLU A 219 19.95 3.01 -2.65
CA GLU A 219 19.22 2.19 -1.68
C GLU A 219 17.71 2.39 -1.79
N ILE A 220 17.25 3.63 -1.95
CA ILE A 220 15.82 3.92 -2.11
C ILE A 220 15.30 3.44 -3.46
N LYS A 221 16.05 3.61 -4.55
CA LYS A 221 15.69 3.08 -5.88
C LYS A 221 15.53 1.55 -5.85
N ASN A 222 16.41 0.84 -5.16
CA ASN A 222 16.27 -0.60 -4.99
C ASN A 222 15.05 -0.96 -4.14
N LEU A 223 14.84 -0.27 -3.02
CA LEU A 223 13.70 -0.48 -2.14
C LEU A 223 12.35 -0.30 -2.86
N VAL A 224 12.18 0.76 -3.64
CA VAL A 224 10.93 1.01 -4.38
C VAL A 224 10.72 0.02 -5.53
N ARG A 225 11.81 -0.46 -6.13
CA ARG A 225 11.75 -1.49 -7.19
C ARG A 225 11.29 -2.86 -6.68
N GLU A 226 11.64 -3.18 -5.44
CA GLU A 226 11.22 -4.43 -4.79
C GLU A 226 9.79 -4.38 -4.29
N ALA A 227 9.29 -3.19 -3.97
CA ALA A 227 7.97 -3.02 -3.40
C ALA A 227 6.88 -2.99 -4.48
N ASP A 228 5.73 -3.59 -4.15
CA ASP A 228 4.51 -3.44 -4.95
C ASP A 228 3.72 -2.21 -4.49
N VAL A 229 4.35 -1.04 -4.61
CA VAL A 229 3.83 0.26 -4.18
C VAL A 229 4.09 1.29 -5.26
N GLN A 230 3.06 1.98 -5.72
CA GLN A 230 3.21 3.06 -6.69
C GLN A 230 3.64 4.36 -5.99
N VAL A 231 4.62 5.05 -6.55
CA VAL A 231 5.07 6.36 -6.04
C VAL A 231 4.58 7.45 -6.98
N TYR A 232 3.71 8.30 -6.49
CA TYR A 232 3.31 9.55 -7.14
C TYR A 232 4.03 10.71 -6.47
N ALA A 233 4.55 11.63 -7.26
CA ALA A 233 5.23 12.80 -6.72
C ALA A 233 4.69 14.09 -7.34
N MET A 234 4.35 15.06 -6.50
CA MET A 234 4.11 16.44 -6.86
C MET A 234 5.35 17.24 -6.52
N GLY A 235 6.14 17.52 -7.54
CA GLY A 235 7.37 18.32 -7.41
C GLY A 235 7.07 19.81 -7.52
N ILE A 236 7.28 20.56 -6.44
CA ILE A 236 6.91 21.98 -6.35
C ILE A 236 8.15 22.83 -6.62
N PHE A 237 8.34 23.22 -7.89
CA PHE A 237 9.58 23.85 -8.36
C PHE A 237 9.45 25.37 -8.60
N GLU A 238 8.42 26.02 -8.07
CA GLU A 238 8.26 27.46 -8.22
C GLU A 238 9.45 28.22 -7.66
N ALA A 239 10.09 29.00 -8.50
CA ALA A 239 11.16 29.90 -8.09
C ALA A 239 10.57 31.13 -7.36
N ILE A 240 10.74 31.20 -6.04
CA ILE A 240 10.22 32.30 -5.23
C ILE A 240 11.31 33.38 -5.04
N GLY A 241 10.99 34.61 -5.42
CA GLY A 241 11.77 35.78 -5.06
C GLY A 241 13.12 35.96 -5.72
N GLY A 242 13.34 35.45 -6.94
CA GLY A 242 14.58 35.70 -7.70
C GLY A 242 15.83 35.00 -7.15
N ARG A 243 15.70 34.14 -6.15
CA ARG A 243 16.78 33.29 -5.66
C ARG A 243 16.98 32.12 -6.64
N GLY A 244 18.20 31.92 -7.12
CA GLY A 244 18.57 30.74 -7.91
C GLY A 244 18.33 29.45 -7.12
N ARG A 245 17.95 28.37 -7.82
CA ARG A 245 17.84 27.02 -7.23
C ARG A 245 19.23 26.54 -6.79
N THR A 246 19.28 25.81 -5.67
CA THR A 246 20.49 25.09 -5.26
C THR A 246 20.75 23.88 -6.17
N ALA A 247 21.94 23.30 -6.11
CA ALA A 247 22.27 22.10 -6.90
C ALA A 247 21.33 20.94 -6.54
N GLU A 248 20.98 20.80 -5.27
CA GLU A 248 20.07 19.78 -4.74
C GLU A 248 18.63 19.98 -5.26
N GLU A 249 18.14 21.23 -5.26
CA GLU A 249 16.82 21.57 -5.83
C GLU A 249 16.80 21.37 -7.35
N MET A 250 17.93 21.42 -8.04
CA MET A 250 18.03 21.14 -9.46
C MET A 250 18.03 19.64 -9.78
N SER A 251 18.56 18.79 -8.90
CA SER A 251 18.58 17.33 -9.08
C SER A 251 17.25 16.66 -8.67
N GLY A 252 16.46 17.29 -7.82
CA GLY A 252 15.21 16.78 -7.26
C GLY A 252 14.21 16.27 -8.30
N PRO A 253 13.93 17.03 -9.40
CA PRO A 253 13.00 16.56 -10.44
C PRO A 253 13.40 15.23 -11.07
N GLY A 254 14.69 15.03 -11.32
CA GLY A 254 15.21 13.77 -11.88
C GLY A 254 15.00 12.58 -10.96
N LEU A 255 15.30 12.76 -9.68
CA LEU A 255 15.10 11.73 -8.65
C LEU A 255 13.63 11.35 -8.51
N LEU A 256 12.73 12.33 -8.36
CA LEU A 256 11.29 12.09 -8.24
C LEU A 256 10.71 11.39 -9.49
N THR A 257 11.18 11.78 -10.69
CA THR A 257 10.78 11.15 -11.94
C THR A 257 11.19 9.67 -11.96
N GLU A 258 12.44 9.38 -11.67
CA GLU A 258 12.95 8.01 -11.71
C GLU A 258 12.24 7.10 -10.70
N LEU A 259 12.04 7.56 -9.46
CA LEU A 259 11.31 6.80 -8.42
C LEU A 259 9.86 6.53 -8.82
N SER A 260 9.18 7.52 -9.40
CA SER A 260 7.79 7.37 -9.83
C SER A 260 7.65 6.41 -11.01
N GLU A 261 8.45 6.61 -12.06
CA GLU A 261 8.37 5.79 -13.29
C GLU A 261 8.69 4.31 -13.05
N GLN A 262 9.65 3.99 -12.17
CA GLN A 262 9.98 2.61 -11.83
C GLN A 262 8.83 1.85 -11.20
N THR A 263 7.96 2.53 -10.48
CA THR A 263 6.83 1.96 -9.73
C THR A 263 5.50 2.00 -10.48
N GLY A 264 5.46 2.62 -11.65
CA GLY A 264 4.23 2.82 -12.42
C GLY A 264 3.36 3.98 -11.92
N GLY A 265 3.90 4.80 -11.02
CA GLY A 265 3.33 6.09 -10.68
C GLY A 265 3.83 7.20 -11.60
N ARG A 266 3.64 8.45 -11.19
CA ARG A 266 4.01 9.62 -11.99
C ARG A 266 4.61 10.72 -11.13
N HIS A 267 5.62 11.38 -11.68
CA HIS A 267 6.06 12.67 -11.19
C HIS A 267 5.40 13.78 -12.01
N ILE A 268 4.78 14.74 -11.34
CA ILE A 268 4.17 15.92 -11.94
C ILE A 268 4.91 17.14 -11.41
N ALA A 269 5.70 17.75 -12.30
CA ALA A 269 6.39 19.00 -12.00
C ALA A 269 5.40 20.16 -12.01
N ILE A 270 5.42 20.99 -10.97
CA ILE A 270 4.50 22.08 -10.75
C ILE A 270 5.30 23.37 -10.62
N ASP A 271 5.22 24.21 -11.65
CA ASP A 271 5.88 25.51 -11.70
C ASP A 271 5.00 26.62 -11.09
N ASN A 272 3.69 26.40 -11.02
CA ASN A 272 2.72 27.32 -10.42
C ASN A 272 2.01 26.63 -9.25
N VAL A 273 2.31 27.04 -8.01
CA VAL A 273 1.73 26.44 -6.79
C VAL A 273 0.20 26.50 -6.74
N ASN A 274 -0.45 27.38 -7.53
CA ASN A 274 -1.90 27.43 -7.59
C ASN A 274 -2.52 26.22 -8.28
N GLU A 275 -1.76 25.46 -9.07
CA GLU A 275 -2.20 24.25 -9.76
C GLU A 275 -2.16 23.00 -8.86
N LEU A 276 -1.46 23.07 -7.73
CA LEU A 276 -1.29 21.95 -6.79
C LEU A 276 -2.60 21.25 -6.42
N PRO A 277 -3.69 21.95 -6.05
CA PRO A 277 -4.93 21.30 -5.67
C PRO A 277 -5.56 20.49 -6.84
N ASP A 278 -5.52 21.04 -8.05
CA ASP A 278 -6.09 20.39 -9.24
C ASP A 278 -5.26 19.17 -9.64
N VAL A 279 -3.93 19.25 -9.53
CA VAL A 279 -3.03 18.14 -9.78
C VAL A 279 -3.26 17.01 -8.76
N ALA A 280 -3.42 17.36 -7.49
CA ALA A 280 -3.72 16.39 -6.45
C ALA A 280 -5.05 15.66 -6.68
N ALA A 281 -6.09 16.38 -7.08
CA ALA A 281 -7.38 15.77 -7.45
C ALA A 281 -7.22 14.81 -8.65
N LYS A 282 -6.45 15.22 -9.69
CA LYS A 282 -6.15 14.35 -10.84
C LYS A 282 -5.43 13.07 -10.43
N ILE A 283 -4.42 13.14 -9.55
CA ILE A 283 -3.73 11.94 -9.03
C ILE A 283 -4.72 11.02 -8.29
N GLY A 284 -5.62 11.59 -7.49
CA GLY A 284 -6.65 10.81 -6.82
C GLY A 284 -7.55 10.05 -7.80
N VAL A 285 -7.96 10.69 -8.90
CA VAL A 285 -8.72 10.03 -9.97
C VAL A 285 -7.88 8.97 -10.69
N GLU A 286 -6.62 9.26 -11.01
CA GLU A 286 -5.71 8.31 -11.65
C GLU A 286 -5.54 7.03 -10.83
N LEU A 287 -5.31 7.14 -9.53
CA LEU A 287 -5.15 6.01 -8.63
C LEU A 287 -6.39 5.10 -8.59
N ARG A 288 -7.59 5.65 -8.82
CA ARG A 288 -8.84 4.89 -8.80
C ARG A 288 -9.18 4.25 -10.14
N SER A 289 -8.78 4.91 -11.24
CA SER A 289 -9.16 4.54 -12.60
C SER A 289 -8.11 3.65 -13.28
N GLN A 290 -7.45 2.77 -12.53
CA GLN A 290 -6.41 1.88 -13.05
C GLN A 290 -7.00 0.59 -13.58
N TYR A 291 -6.38 0.07 -14.63
CA TYR A 291 -6.58 -1.30 -15.10
C TYR A 291 -5.64 -2.24 -14.35
N ILE A 292 -6.14 -3.39 -13.92
CA ILE A 292 -5.35 -4.45 -13.29
C ILE A 292 -5.23 -5.59 -14.30
N LEU A 293 -4.03 -5.80 -14.79
CA LEU A 293 -3.71 -6.87 -15.73
C LEU A 293 -3.00 -7.99 -14.98
N GLY A 294 -3.56 -9.20 -15.01
CA GLY A 294 -2.94 -10.37 -14.41
C GLY A 294 -2.47 -11.35 -15.47
N TYR A 295 -1.25 -11.86 -15.32
CA TYR A 295 -0.70 -12.93 -16.16
C TYR A 295 0.08 -13.95 -15.35
N SER A 296 0.18 -15.18 -15.87
CA SER A 296 1.06 -16.20 -15.33
C SER A 296 2.35 -16.21 -16.14
N PRO A 297 3.52 -15.95 -15.53
CA PRO A 297 4.78 -15.91 -16.24
C PRO A 297 5.06 -17.21 -17.00
N THR A 298 5.46 -17.10 -18.27
CA THR A 298 5.93 -18.25 -19.05
C THR A 298 7.26 -18.79 -18.56
N ASN A 299 8.04 -17.94 -17.85
CA ASN A 299 9.24 -18.35 -17.15
C ASN A 299 8.91 -18.69 -15.68
N PRO A 300 8.83 -19.98 -15.29
CA PRO A 300 8.43 -20.40 -13.95
C PRO A 300 9.57 -20.35 -12.91
N GLN A 301 10.77 -19.90 -13.29
CA GLN A 301 11.93 -19.94 -12.40
C GLN A 301 11.76 -19.00 -11.20
N LYS A 302 11.95 -19.54 -10.00
CA LYS A 302 11.97 -18.80 -8.72
C LYS A 302 13.43 -18.49 -8.36
N ASP A 303 14.06 -17.62 -9.15
CA ASP A 303 15.51 -17.36 -9.11
C ASP A 303 15.87 -16.00 -8.49
N GLY A 304 14.90 -15.26 -7.98
CA GLY A 304 15.10 -13.94 -7.40
C GLY A 304 15.55 -12.86 -8.39
N LYS A 305 15.60 -13.15 -9.69
CA LYS A 305 16.05 -12.20 -10.69
C LYS A 305 14.96 -11.18 -11.04
N TYR A 306 15.39 -10.01 -11.43
CA TYR A 306 14.52 -8.97 -11.94
C TYR A 306 13.96 -9.36 -13.32
N ARG A 307 12.62 -9.28 -13.46
CA ARG A 307 11.86 -9.50 -14.69
C ARG A 307 11.38 -8.16 -15.20
N LYS A 308 11.81 -7.78 -16.41
CA LYS A 308 11.37 -6.54 -17.03
C LYS A 308 9.96 -6.73 -17.61
N VAL A 309 9.05 -5.81 -17.28
CA VAL A 309 7.67 -5.80 -17.81
C VAL A 309 7.51 -4.63 -18.78
N GLU A 310 6.86 -4.88 -19.90
CA GLU A 310 6.46 -3.86 -20.87
C GLU A 310 4.97 -4.05 -21.20
N VAL A 311 4.18 -2.97 -21.09
CA VAL A 311 2.77 -2.94 -21.51
C VAL A 311 2.66 -2.11 -22.78
N LYS A 312 2.13 -2.70 -23.84
CA LYS A 312 1.83 -2.01 -25.12
C LYS A 312 0.33 -1.85 -25.26
N LEU A 313 -0.09 -0.64 -25.69
CA LEU A 313 -1.48 -0.35 -25.97
C LEU A 313 -1.79 -0.61 -27.45
N VAL A 314 -2.86 -1.34 -27.70
CA VAL A 314 -3.50 -1.40 -29.02
C VAL A 314 -4.51 -0.27 -29.03
N GLN A 315 -4.19 0.78 -29.78
CA GLN A 315 -4.96 2.02 -29.76
C GLN A 315 -6.38 1.81 -30.36
N PRO A 316 -7.43 2.18 -29.61
CA PRO A 316 -8.78 2.18 -30.15
C PRO A 316 -8.91 3.19 -31.31
N LYS A 317 -9.71 2.86 -32.33
CA LYS A 317 -9.94 3.75 -33.47
C LYS A 317 -10.54 5.08 -33.01
N GLY A 318 -10.01 6.19 -33.54
CA GLY A 318 -10.51 7.53 -33.23
C GLY A 318 -10.02 8.17 -31.94
N MET A 319 -9.19 7.48 -31.14
CA MET A 319 -8.55 8.08 -29.98
C MET A 319 -7.20 8.72 -30.33
N PRO A 320 -6.79 9.79 -29.61
CA PRO A 320 -5.43 10.34 -29.74
C PRO A 320 -4.40 9.31 -29.24
N PRO A 321 -3.10 9.49 -29.52
CA PRO A 321 -2.06 8.64 -28.96
C PRO A 321 -2.19 8.53 -27.44
N LEU A 322 -2.19 7.30 -26.91
CA LEU A 322 -2.34 7.04 -25.49
C LEU A 322 -0.99 6.72 -24.85
N ARG A 323 -0.86 7.04 -23.56
CA ARG A 323 0.30 6.70 -22.73
C ARG A 323 -0.13 5.77 -21.62
N ALA A 324 0.66 4.69 -21.42
CA ALA A 324 0.48 3.77 -20.30
C ALA A 324 1.57 4.00 -19.24
N TYR A 325 1.17 4.06 -17.97
CA TYR A 325 2.06 4.11 -16.82
C TYR A 325 1.85 2.84 -16.00
N TYR A 326 2.93 2.12 -15.77
CA TYR A 326 2.94 0.82 -15.11
C TYR A 326 4.33 0.55 -14.53
N ARG A 327 4.45 -0.32 -13.54
CA ARG A 327 5.75 -0.70 -13.01
C ARG A 327 6.60 -1.39 -14.07
N THR A 328 7.88 -1.01 -14.16
CA THR A 328 8.79 -1.46 -15.23
C THR A 328 9.27 -2.90 -15.06
N GLY A 329 8.96 -3.55 -13.94
CA GLY A 329 9.32 -4.93 -13.66
C GLY A 329 9.10 -5.31 -12.20
N TYR A 330 9.54 -6.50 -11.86
CA TYR A 330 9.46 -7.06 -10.51
C TYR A 330 10.57 -8.09 -10.29
N TYR A 331 10.84 -8.44 -9.04
CA TYR A 331 11.74 -9.55 -8.73
C TYR A 331 10.96 -10.86 -8.66
N ALA A 332 11.43 -11.88 -9.39
CA ALA A 332 10.89 -13.23 -9.26
C ALA A 332 11.03 -13.70 -7.79
N PRO A 333 10.10 -14.51 -7.27
CA PRO A 333 10.26 -15.05 -5.93
C PRO A 333 11.54 -15.88 -5.82
N THR A 334 12.08 -15.94 -4.62
CA THR A 334 13.08 -16.92 -4.23
C THR A 334 12.38 -18.15 -3.65
N GLN A 335 12.97 -19.33 -3.82
CA GLN A 335 12.43 -20.58 -3.27
C GLN A 335 12.29 -20.53 -1.76
#